data_7cda779240f67d8f977af1a51f587eff
#
_entry.id   7cda779240f67d8f977af1a51f587eff
#
_cell.length_a   1.000
_cell.length_b   1.000
_cell.length_c   1.000
_cell.angle_alpha   90.00
_cell.angle_beta   90.00
_cell.angle_gamma   90.00
#
_symmetry.space_group_name_H-M   'P 1'
#
loop_
_entity.id
_entity.type
_entity.pdbx_description
1 polymer ?
#
loop_
_entity_poly.entity_id
_entity_poly.type
_entity_poly.pdbx_seq_one_letter_code
_entity_poly.pdbx_strand_id
1 'polypeptide(L)' 'MQYIHVKVFSSASRESFKQKSKDHFEIFVKEKAERNMANARVVELLAHHFKVSKLKVRIVNGHHHPSKLIVVELL' A
#
# COMPACT_ATOMS: atom_id res chain seq x y z
N MET A 1 -3.40 -15.42 -5.12
CA MET A 1 -3.72 -14.42 -4.08
C MET A 1 -2.57 -14.36 -3.08
N GLN A 2 -2.08 -13.17 -2.84
CA GLN A 2 -0.94 -12.98 -1.94
C GLN A 2 -1.29 -11.93 -0.90
N TYR A 3 -1.01 -12.23 0.38
CA TYR A 3 -1.18 -11.27 1.47
C TYR A 3 0.17 -10.63 1.78
N ILE A 4 0.16 -9.31 1.92
CA ILE A 4 1.37 -8.56 2.25
C ILE A 4 1.10 -7.63 3.42
N HIS A 5 2.15 -7.33 4.17
CA HIS A 5 2.11 -6.39 5.29
C HIS A 5 2.77 -5.10 4.81
N VAL A 6 2.06 -4.00 4.94
CA VAL A 6 2.54 -2.70 4.45
C VAL A 6 2.48 -1.70 5.59
N LYS A 7 3.62 -1.07 5.87
CA LYS A 7 3.66 0.05 6.79
C LYS A 7 3.67 1.33 5.98
N VAL A 8 2.71 2.20 6.25
CA VAL A 8 2.49 3.41 5.49
C VAL A 8 2.85 4.63 6.32
N PHE A 9 3.65 5.52 5.73
CA PHE A 9 4.00 6.80 6.32
C PHE A 9 3.38 7.88 5.44
N SER A 10 2.29 8.48 5.94
CA SER A 10 1.57 9.52 5.22
C SER A 10 2.19 10.89 5.47
N SER A 11 1.81 11.88 4.67
CA SER A 11 2.30 13.26 4.76
C SER A 11 3.83 13.32 4.72
N ALA A 12 4.45 12.44 3.96
CA ALA A 12 5.90 12.43 3.81
C ALA A 12 6.33 13.55 2.86
N SER A 13 7.54 14.05 3.06
CA SER A 13 8.09 15.07 2.18
C SER A 13 8.46 14.50 0.81
N ARG A 14 8.67 13.19 0.76
CA ARG A 14 9.11 12.51 -0.45
C ARG A 14 8.48 11.13 -0.51
N GLU A 15 8.02 10.73 -1.69
CA GLU A 15 7.49 9.39 -1.89
C GLU A 15 8.63 8.37 -1.94
N SER A 16 8.43 7.22 -1.29
CA SER A 16 9.42 6.16 -1.27
C SER A 16 8.71 4.82 -1.16
N PHE A 17 9.24 3.82 -1.85
CA PHE A 17 8.67 2.48 -1.89
C PHE A 17 9.80 1.49 -1.62
N LYS A 18 9.69 0.78 -0.50
CA LYS A 18 10.73 -0.16 -0.08
C LYS A 18 10.12 -1.53 0.16
N GLN A 19 10.65 -2.54 -0.50
CA GLN A 19 10.31 -3.93 -0.22
C GLN A 19 11.33 -4.48 0.77
N LYS A 20 10.86 -4.77 1.98
CA LYS A 20 11.72 -5.23 3.06
C LYS A 20 11.94 -6.74 2.99
N SER A 21 10.93 -7.46 2.53
CA SER A 21 11.01 -8.90 2.32
C SER A 21 9.95 -9.28 1.30
N LYS A 22 9.77 -10.57 1.06
CA LYS A 22 8.81 -11.05 0.07
C LYS A 22 7.40 -10.50 0.32
N ASP A 23 7.00 -10.38 1.58
CA ASP A 23 5.64 -9.98 1.94
C ASP A 23 5.58 -8.79 2.88
N HIS A 24 6.65 -8.01 3.00
CA HIS A 24 6.70 -6.82 3.85
C HIS A 24 7.20 -5.62 3.06
N PHE A 25 6.47 -4.52 3.15
CA PHE A 25 6.78 -3.28 2.45
C PHE A 25 6.69 -2.09 3.39
N GLU A 26 7.50 -1.07 3.12
CA GLU A 26 7.38 0.24 3.75
C GLU A 26 7.17 1.26 2.64
N ILE A 27 6.07 2.01 2.73
CA ILE A 27 5.70 2.96 1.69
C ILE A 27 5.49 4.33 2.32
N PHE A 28 6.22 5.31 1.79
CA PHE A 28 6.07 6.72 2.17
C PHE A 28 5.28 7.40 1.07
N VAL A 29 4.19 8.06 1.44
CA VAL A 29 3.36 8.79 0.48
C VAL A 29 3.22 10.23 0.93
N LYS A 30 3.12 11.15 -0.03
CA LYS A 30 2.94 12.57 0.25
C LYS A 30 1.54 12.88 0.72
N GLU A 31 0.59 12.07 0.30
CA GLU A 31 -0.82 12.26 0.63
C GLU A 31 -1.06 12.14 2.12
N LYS A 32 -2.07 12.86 2.58
CA LYS A 32 -2.45 12.83 3.99
C LYS A 32 -3.27 11.58 4.29
N ALA A 33 -3.25 11.16 5.57
CA ALA A 33 -4.04 10.02 6.02
C ALA A 33 -5.48 10.46 6.30
N GLU A 34 -6.11 11.10 5.32
CA GLU A 34 -7.49 11.53 5.45
C GLU A 34 -8.20 11.35 4.11
N ARG A 35 -9.51 11.18 4.15
CA ARG A 35 -10.35 10.99 2.96
C ARG A 35 -9.82 9.88 2.06
N ASN A 36 -9.23 8.87 2.66
CA ASN A 36 -8.69 7.72 1.94
C ASN A 36 -7.58 8.08 0.93
N MET A 37 -6.98 9.26 1.06
CA MET A 37 -6.00 9.73 0.06
C MET A 37 -4.72 8.91 0.09
N ALA A 38 -4.15 8.70 1.28
CA ALA A 38 -2.92 7.90 1.41
C ALA A 38 -3.18 6.46 0.99
N ASN A 39 -4.32 5.88 1.38
CA ASN A 39 -4.66 4.50 1.01
C ASN A 39 -4.77 4.34 -0.49
N ALA A 40 -5.41 5.30 -1.18
CA ALA A 40 -5.54 5.26 -2.62
C ALA A 40 -4.18 5.26 -3.30
N ARG A 41 -3.26 6.10 -2.81
CA ARG A 41 -1.91 6.15 -3.39
C ARG A 41 -1.14 4.86 -3.15
N VAL A 42 -1.28 4.28 -1.96
CA VAL A 42 -0.63 3.00 -1.65
C VAL A 42 -1.11 1.91 -2.60
N VAL A 43 -2.42 1.86 -2.84
CA VAL A 43 -2.99 0.87 -3.77
C VAL A 43 -2.43 1.06 -5.18
N GLU A 44 -2.31 2.31 -5.65
CA GLU A 44 -1.74 2.60 -6.96
C GLU A 44 -0.28 2.11 -7.06
N LEU A 45 0.51 2.40 -6.04
CA LEU A 45 1.92 2.01 -6.05
C LEU A 45 2.09 0.50 -6.02
N LEU A 46 1.28 -0.20 -5.23
CA LEU A 46 1.34 -1.65 -5.17
C LEU A 46 0.86 -2.29 -6.47
N ALA A 47 -0.20 -1.76 -7.06
CA ALA A 47 -0.70 -2.26 -8.34
C ALA A 47 0.38 -2.13 -9.42
N HIS A 48 1.07 -1.00 -9.43
CA HIS A 48 2.17 -0.80 -10.38
C HIS A 48 3.31 -1.78 -10.14
N HIS A 49 3.68 -1.97 -8.88
CA HIS A 49 4.77 -2.88 -8.50
C HIS A 49 4.45 -4.32 -8.94
N PHE A 50 3.24 -4.77 -8.67
CA PHE A 50 2.83 -6.14 -9.01
C PHE A 50 2.31 -6.26 -10.44
N LYS A 51 2.24 -5.15 -11.18
CA LYS A 51 1.80 -5.12 -12.59
C LYS A 51 0.39 -5.67 -12.75
N VAL A 52 -0.49 -5.23 -11.87
CA VAL A 52 -1.91 -5.60 -11.90
C VAL A 52 -2.78 -4.34 -11.84
N SER A 53 -4.06 -4.51 -12.14
CA SER A 53 -5.04 -3.43 -11.98
C SER A 53 -5.21 -3.08 -10.50
N LYS A 54 -5.56 -1.83 -10.22
CA LYS A 54 -5.88 -1.40 -8.85
C LYS A 54 -7.00 -2.23 -8.25
N LEU A 55 -7.90 -2.77 -9.07
CA LEU A 55 -8.98 -3.61 -8.60
C LEU A 55 -8.49 -4.93 -8.01
N LYS A 56 -7.24 -5.30 -8.29
CA LYS A 56 -6.63 -6.51 -7.77
C LYS A 56 -5.89 -6.29 -6.45
N VAL A 57 -5.88 -5.07 -5.94
CA VAL A 57 -5.21 -4.72 -4.70
C VAL A 57 -6.24 -4.20 -3.71
N ARG A 58 -6.32 -4.84 -2.55
CA ARG A 58 -7.34 -4.49 -1.55
C ARG A 58 -6.75 -4.44 -0.16
N ILE A 59 -7.09 -3.39 0.59
CA ILE A 59 -6.76 -3.31 2.01
C ILE A 59 -7.76 -4.18 2.75
N VAL A 60 -7.26 -5.18 3.46
CA VAL A 60 -8.10 -6.12 4.22
C VAL A 60 -8.28 -5.66 5.65
N ASN A 61 -7.24 -5.08 6.23
CA ASN A 61 -7.26 -4.64 7.62
C ASN A 61 -6.34 -3.42 7.76
N GLY A 62 -6.64 -2.58 8.73
CA GLY A 62 -5.80 -1.43 9.03
C GLY A 62 -6.07 -0.22 8.16
N HIS A 63 -7.33 -0.01 7.72
CA HIS A 63 -7.69 1.12 6.88
C HIS A 63 -7.31 2.47 7.51
N HIS A 64 -7.42 2.57 8.83
CA HIS A 64 -7.11 3.80 9.57
C HIS A 64 -5.88 3.64 10.45
N HIS A 65 -5.03 2.69 10.12
CA HIS A 65 -3.84 2.35 10.88
C HIS A 65 -2.62 2.39 9.96
N PRO A 66 -1.45 2.83 10.45
CA PRO A 66 -0.26 2.83 9.59
C PRO A 66 0.19 1.43 9.15
N SER A 67 -0.10 0.42 9.95
CA SER A 67 0.21 -0.97 9.56
C SER A 67 -1.02 -1.59 8.94
N LYS A 68 -0.89 -2.07 7.71
CA LYS A 68 -2.01 -2.57 6.92
C LYS A 68 -1.75 -3.97 6.42
N LEU A 69 -2.81 -4.77 6.38
CA LEU A 69 -2.79 -6.07 5.70
C LEU A 69 -3.49 -5.88 4.36
N ILE A 70 -2.79 -6.21 3.29
CA ILE A 70 -3.27 -5.98 1.93
C ILE A 70 -3.20 -7.29 1.15
N VAL A 71 -4.24 -7.55 0.36
CA VAL A 71 -4.26 -8.71 -0.51
C VAL A 71 -4.06 -8.25 -1.96
N VAL A 72 -3.22 -8.99 -2.68
CA VAL A 72 -2.98 -8.76 -4.10
C VAL A 72 -3.39 -10.01 -4.86
N GLU A 73 -4.28 -9.86 -5.82
CA GLU A 73 -4.70 -10.95 -6.67
C GLU A 73 -3.83 -10.94 -7.92
N LEU A 74 -2.99 -11.96 -8.06
CA LEU A 74 -2.01 -12.02 -9.13
C LEU A 74 -2.53 -12.76 -10.36
N LEU A 75 -3.68 -13.37 -10.27
CA LEU A 75 -4.33 -14.04 -11.40
C LEU A 75 -5.80 -13.74 -11.44
#